data_35580542f1f0975b90f994484a5fc0c8
#
_entry.id   35580542f1f0975b90f994484a5fc0c8
#
_cell.length_a   1.000
_cell.length_b   1.000
_cell.length_c   1.000
_cell.angle_alpha   90.00
_cell.angle_beta   90.00
_cell.angle_gamma   90.00
#
_symmetry.space_group_name_H-M   'P 1'
#
loop_
_entity.id
_entity.type
_entity.pdbx_description
1 polymer ?
#
loop_
_entity_poly.entity_id
_entity_poly.type
_entity_poly.pdbx_seq_one_letter_code
_entity_poly.pdbx_strand_id
1 'polypeptide(L)'
;MKVLVLGAGVAGVSSAWYLAEAGHEVTVIDRAEGVAMETSFANAGQLSYGYTTPWAAPGIPTKALKWLFKSHPPLLFRPDGSLYQIEWLWQMLQNCTAARYQINKERMVRISEYSREMFRRFEAQTGMNFEGRKKGTLQIFRQTKEVEAAEQDIAVLERYGVPYRRLKPEECAEFEPALARVTAKIAGGLHLPADATGDCHLFTENLYKLCQEKGVQFHFNQTISRIDHNGLRIKAVETETGRFEADAVVCALGCFSRTVLAQLDLNLLIYPVKGYSLTLPVTNSDGAPVSTVLDESYKVAITRFDNRIRVGGMAELSGYEIKLPEKRRETLALVVNDLFPEGGDLSQALFWSGLRPMTPDSTPLIGRTRFENLFLNTGHGTLGWTMSLGSAKLTADIVSGKDTEIRSDDLSLSRYQA
;
A
#
# COMPACT_ATOMS: atom_id res chain seq x y z
N MET A 1 -24.15 -11.03 -13.02
CA MET A 1 -23.20 -11.35 -14.08
C MET A 1 -22.01 -12.09 -13.51
N LYS A 2 -21.28 -12.82 -14.34
CA LYS A 2 -20.04 -13.48 -13.94
C LYS A 2 -18.89 -12.48 -13.97
N VAL A 3 -18.16 -12.36 -12.87
CA VAL A 3 -17.01 -11.45 -12.75
C VAL A 3 -15.76 -12.25 -12.40
N LEU A 4 -14.72 -12.07 -13.20
CA LEU A 4 -13.40 -12.66 -12.95
C LEU A 4 -12.47 -11.61 -12.37
N VAL A 5 -11.92 -11.88 -11.19
CA VAL A 5 -10.90 -11.04 -10.54
C VAL A 5 -9.54 -11.66 -10.70
N LEU A 6 -8.60 -10.92 -11.28
CA LEU A 6 -7.22 -11.33 -11.46
C LEU A 6 -6.37 -10.83 -10.31
N GLY A 7 -5.89 -11.74 -9.46
CA GLY A 7 -5.08 -11.45 -8.29
C GLY A 7 -5.83 -11.59 -6.97
N ALA A 8 -5.24 -12.31 -6.02
CA ALA A 8 -5.76 -12.56 -4.67
C ALA A 8 -5.00 -11.82 -3.57
N GLY A 9 -4.38 -10.68 -3.89
CA GLY A 9 -3.90 -9.71 -2.91
C GLY A 9 -5.06 -8.97 -2.24
N VAL A 10 -4.77 -8.10 -1.25
CA VAL A 10 -5.80 -7.36 -0.53
C VAL A 10 -6.76 -6.59 -1.45
N ALA A 11 -6.28 -5.97 -2.53
CA ALA A 11 -7.13 -5.27 -3.49
C ALA A 11 -8.08 -6.21 -4.24
N GLY A 12 -7.60 -7.40 -4.63
CA GLY A 12 -8.39 -8.39 -5.35
C GLY A 12 -9.45 -9.04 -4.47
N VAL A 13 -9.09 -9.51 -3.27
CA VAL A 13 -10.04 -10.14 -2.33
C VAL A 13 -11.08 -9.13 -1.84
N SER A 14 -10.67 -7.86 -1.58
CA SER A 14 -11.62 -6.80 -1.26
C SER A 14 -12.58 -6.48 -2.42
N SER A 15 -12.09 -6.52 -3.67
CA SER A 15 -12.95 -6.36 -4.85
C SER A 15 -13.95 -7.52 -4.96
N ALA A 16 -13.50 -8.75 -4.73
CA ALA A 16 -14.37 -9.92 -4.75
C ALA A 16 -15.49 -9.84 -3.71
N TRP A 17 -15.16 -9.35 -2.50
CA TRP A 17 -16.14 -9.11 -1.45
C TRP A 17 -17.26 -8.16 -1.90
N TYR A 18 -16.91 -6.94 -2.37
CA TYR A 18 -17.90 -5.97 -2.76
C TYR A 18 -18.66 -6.33 -4.05
N LEU A 19 -18.04 -7.06 -4.95
CA LEU A 19 -18.71 -7.62 -6.14
C LEU A 19 -19.74 -8.68 -5.75
N ALA A 20 -19.40 -9.57 -4.80
CA ALA A 20 -20.35 -10.54 -4.26
C ALA A 20 -21.49 -9.87 -3.48
N GLU A 21 -21.20 -8.83 -2.67
CA GLU A 21 -22.21 -7.98 -2.02
C GLU A 21 -23.13 -7.30 -3.03
N ALA A 22 -22.64 -6.96 -4.22
CA ALA A 22 -23.44 -6.40 -5.31
C ALA A 22 -24.28 -7.46 -6.07
N GLY A 23 -24.19 -8.74 -5.70
CA GLY A 23 -24.97 -9.84 -6.28
C GLY A 23 -24.35 -10.46 -7.55
N HIS A 24 -23.03 -10.29 -7.76
CA HIS A 24 -22.33 -10.92 -8.87
C HIS A 24 -21.84 -12.33 -8.48
N GLU A 25 -21.75 -13.23 -9.48
CA GLU A 25 -21.04 -14.50 -9.38
C GLU A 25 -19.54 -14.22 -9.59
N VAL A 26 -18.73 -14.40 -8.56
CA VAL A 26 -17.34 -13.97 -8.57
C VAL A 26 -16.39 -15.15 -8.53
N THR A 27 -15.42 -15.14 -9.43
CA THR A 27 -14.28 -16.04 -9.45
C THR A 27 -12.98 -15.24 -9.32
N VAL A 28 -12.08 -15.66 -8.45
CA VAL A 28 -10.75 -15.07 -8.28
C VAL A 28 -9.70 -16.07 -8.72
N ILE A 29 -8.73 -15.63 -9.52
CA ILE A 29 -7.58 -16.46 -9.88
C ILE A 29 -6.28 -15.79 -9.45
N ASP A 30 -5.33 -16.60 -8.97
CA ASP A 30 -3.98 -16.12 -8.60
C ASP A 30 -2.93 -17.20 -8.93
N ARG A 31 -1.73 -16.77 -9.28
CA ARG A 31 -0.59 -17.66 -9.53
C ARG A 31 0.00 -18.27 -8.26
N ALA A 32 -0.19 -17.61 -7.11
CA ALA A 32 0.25 -18.09 -5.81
C ALA A 32 -0.64 -19.24 -5.30
N GLU A 33 -0.19 -19.94 -4.28
CA GLU A 33 -0.90 -21.04 -3.63
C GLU A 33 -2.00 -20.60 -2.65
N GLY A 34 -2.10 -19.29 -2.37
CA GLY A 34 -3.05 -18.72 -1.41
C GLY A 34 -3.23 -17.21 -1.60
N VAL A 35 -4.03 -16.62 -0.73
CA VAL A 35 -4.28 -15.17 -0.73
C VAL A 35 -3.13 -14.41 -0.07
N ALA A 36 -2.94 -13.15 -0.47
CA ALA A 36 -1.99 -12.21 0.14
C ALA A 36 -0.51 -12.66 0.16
N MET A 37 -0.09 -13.51 -0.76
CA MET A 37 1.28 -14.08 -0.78
C MET A 37 2.35 -13.12 -1.31
N GLU A 38 1.96 -11.98 -1.89
CA GLU A 38 2.87 -10.95 -2.45
C GLU A 38 2.95 -9.74 -1.51
N THR A 39 2.82 -8.52 -2.03
CA THR A 39 2.95 -7.25 -1.28
C THR A 39 2.03 -7.14 -0.05
N SER A 40 0.92 -7.86 -0.03
CA SER A 40 -0.01 -7.92 1.11
C SER A 40 0.47 -8.83 2.25
N PHE A 41 1.53 -9.62 2.06
CA PHE A 41 2.02 -10.61 3.03
C PHE A 41 2.64 -9.97 4.26
N ALA A 42 3.58 -9.03 4.07
CA ALA A 42 4.34 -8.47 5.18
C ALA A 42 4.63 -6.96 5.00
N ASN A 43 3.61 -6.20 4.60
CA ASN A 43 3.69 -4.74 4.60
C ASN A 43 3.78 -4.17 6.02
N ALA A 44 3.96 -2.84 6.15
CA ALA A 44 4.18 -2.20 7.45
C ALA A 44 2.95 -2.19 8.38
N GLY A 45 1.79 -2.67 7.94
CA GLY A 45 0.58 -2.78 8.76
C GLY A 45 -0.14 -1.46 9.06
N GLN A 46 0.25 -0.38 8.43
CA GLN A 46 -0.36 0.93 8.65
C GLN A 46 -1.63 1.14 7.83
N LEU A 47 -2.67 1.66 8.46
CA LEU A 47 -3.84 2.29 7.86
C LEU A 47 -3.68 3.81 8.01
N SER A 48 -2.94 4.42 7.09
CA SER A 48 -2.40 5.78 7.19
C SER A 48 -3.24 6.78 6.44
N TYR A 49 -4.43 7.06 6.91
CA TYR A 49 -5.35 8.03 6.28
C TYR A 49 -4.80 9.45 6.33
N GLY A 50 -4.20 9.84 7.46
CA GLY A 50 -3.55 11.13 7.66
C GLY A 50 -2.23 11.28 6.91
N TYR A 51 -1.47 10.21 6.75
CA TYR A 51 -0.17 10.20 6.06
C TYR A 51 -0.30 9.91 4.55
N THR A 52 -1.43 10.24 3.94
CA THR A 52 -1.68 10.02 2.52
C THR A 52 -1.02 11.09 1.67
N THR A 53 0.19 10.83 1.18
CA THR A 53 1.02 11.80 0.45
C THR A 53 1.65 11.19 -0.81
N PRO A 54 1.58 11.88 -1.97
CA PRO A 54 2.27 11.43 -3.17
C PRO A 54 3.79 11.41 -2.97
N TRP A 55 4.46 10.42 -3.54
CA TRP A 55 5.93 10.38 -3.57
C TRP A 55 6.51 11.45 -4.50
N ALA A 56 5.84 11.72 -5.61
CA ALA A 56 6.21 12.78 -6.53
C ALA A 56 5.81 14.13 -5.93
N ALA A 57 6.74 14.78 -5.25
CA ALA A 57 6.55 16.08 -4.59
C ALA A 57 7.68 17.05 -4.94
N PRO A 58 7.43 18.37 -4.86
CA PRO A 58 8.47 19.37 -5.03
C PRO A 58 9.68 19.11 -4.11
N GLY A 59 10.89 19.16 -4.67
CA GLY A 59 12.13 18.93 -3.93
C GLY A 59 12.52 17.45 -3.72
N ILE A 60 11.67 16.48 -4.05
CA ILE A 60 12.01 15.05 -3.95
C ILE A 60 13.22 14.67 -4.81
N PRO A 61 13.39 15.14 -6.06
CA PRO A 61 14.58 14.79 -6.85
C PRO A 61 15.89 15.19 -6.15
N THR A 62 15.93 16.38 -5.55
CA THR A 62 17.11 16.88 -4.81
C THR A 62 17.34 16.09 -3.50
N LYS A 63 16.25 15.73 -2.79
CA LYS A 63 16.33 14.90 -1.58
C LYS A 63 16.83 13.48 -1.93
N ALA A 64 16.31 12.88 -3.00
CA ALA A 64 16.69 11.54 -3.46
C ALA A 64 18.19 11.47 -3.77
N LEU A 65 18.73 12.48 -4.46
CA LEU A 65 20.15 12.55 -4.74
C LEU A 65 21.00 12.60 -3.45
N LYS A 66 20.57 13.37 -2.44
CA LYS A 66 21.25 13.42 -1.13
C LYS A 66 21.19 12.09 -0.37
N TRP A 67 20.10 11.34 -0.51
CA TRP A 67 19.94 10.05 0.16
C TRP A 67 20.89 8.99 -0.36
N LEU A 68 21.28 9.03 -1.63
CA LEU A 68 22.22 8.05 -2.22
C LEU A 68 23.59 8.02 -1.51
N PHE A 69 23.97 9.11 -0.85
CA PHE A 69 25.24 9.23 -0.12
C PHE A 69 25.15 8.91 1.37
N LYS A 70 23.98 8.53 1.90
CA LYS A 70 23.82 8.13 3.30
C LYS A 70 24.34 6.69 3.53
N SER A 71 24.82 6.39 4.73
CA SER A 71 25.22 5.03 5.14
C SER A 71 24.01 4.06 5.17
N HIS A 72 22.83 4.57 5.58
CA HIS A 72 21.55 3.87 5.59
C HIS A 72 20.54 4.63 4.73
N PRO A 73 20.64 4.55 3.38
CA PRO A 73 19.79 5.35 2.52
C PRO A 73 18.35 4.82 2.53
N PRO A 74 17.33 5.69 2.75
CA PRO A 74 15.94 5.28 2.69
C PRO A 74 15.49 4.91 1.26
N LEU A 75 16.20 5.43 0.25
CA LEU A 75 15.98 5.12 -1.16
C LEU A 75 17.27 4.65 -1.81
N LEU A 76 17.21 3.55 -2.56
CA LEU A 76 18.24 3.11 -3.49
C LEU A 76 17.73 3.12 -4.91
N PHE A 77 18.60 3.50 -5.81
CA PHE A 77 18.38 3.40 -7.24
C PHE A 77 19.40 2.42 -7.85
N ARG A 78 18.89 1.41 -8.55
CA ARG A 78 19.67 0.48 -9.34
C ARG A 78 19.08 0.40 -10.73
N PRO A 79 19.83 0.79 -11.78
CA PRO A 79 19.38 0.60 -13.14
C PRO A 79 19.04 -0.87 -13.41
N ASP A 80 17.83 -1.14 -13.88
CA ASP A 80 17.39 -2.48 -14.28
C ASP A 80 17.58 -2.75 -15.77
N GLY A 81 18.09 -1.75 -16.51
CA GLY A 81 18.37 -1.82 -17.93
C GLY A 81 17.15 -1.66 -18.83
N SER A 82 15.96 -1.43 -18.27
CA SER A 82 14.73 -1.29 -19.03
C SER A 82 14.45 0.17 -19.42
N LEU A 83 13.98 0.40 -20.64
CA LEU A 83 13.43 1.71 -21.05
C LEU A 83 12.23 2.11 -20.21
N TYR A 84 11.52 1.14 -19.67
CA TYR A 84 10.36 1.35 -18.82
C TYR A 84 10.72 2.02 -17.50
N GLN A 85 11.85 1.67 -16.85
CA GLN A 85 12.32 2.38 -15.66
C GLN A 85 12.57 3.85 -15.97
N ILE A 86 13.14 4.15 -17.14
CA ILE A 86 13.42 5.52 -17.59
C ILE A 86 12.12 6.28 -17.84
N GLU A 87 11.16 5.66 -18.53
CA GLU A 87 9.83 6.24 -18.81
C GLU A 87 9.10 6.57 -17.51
N TRP A 88 9.05 5.60 -16.56
CA TRP A 88 8.40 5.79 -15.28
C TRP A 88 9.06 6.90 -14.46
N LEU A 89 10.40 6.95 -14.40
CA LEU A 89 11.14 8.01 -13.71
C LEU A 89 10.88 9.38 -14.33
N TRP A 90 10.85 9.46 -15.65
CA TRP A 90 10.52 10.70 -16.35
C TRP A 90 9.12 11.20 -16.00
N GLN A 91 8.12 10.35 -16.06
CA GLN A 91 6.76 10.66 -15.65
C GLN A 91 6.66 11.05 -14.17
N MET A 92 7.40 10.39 -13.29
CA MET A 92 7.48 10.76 -11.88
C MET A 92 8.07 12.17 -11.71
N LEU A 93 9.15 12.50 -12.41
CA LEU A 93 9.77 13.83 -12.36
C LEU A 93 8.79 14.93 -12.82
N GLN A 94 8.01 14.69 -13.87
CA GLN A 94 6.98 15.62 -14.34
C GLN A 94 5.88 15.86 -13.28
N ASN A 95 5.64 14.91 -12.39
CA ASN A 95 4.71 15.03 -11.28
C ASN A 95 5.30 15.74 -10.04
N CYS A 96 6.61 16.03 -10.00
CA CYS A 96 7.28 16.73 -8.90
C CYS A 96 7.08 18.26 -8.92
N THR A 97 5.97 18.76 -9.43
CA THR A 97 5.59 20.18 -9.42
C THR A 97 4.51 20.45 -8.38
N ALA A 98 4.42 21.69 -7.87
CA ALA A 98 3.39 22.05 -6.87
C ALA A 98 1.97 21.82 -7.38
N ALA A 99 1.68 22.15 -8.63
CA ALA A 99 0.36 21.97 -9.24
C ALA A 99 -0.03 20.48 -9.35
N ARG A 100 0.87 19.65 -9.90
CA ARG A 100 0.63 18.20 -9.99
C ARG A 100 0.52 17.53 -8.63
N TYR A 101 1.39 17.91 -7.69
CA TYR A 101 1.34 17.43 -6.31
C TYR A 101 -0.03 17.71 -5.68
N GLN A 102 -0.57 18.90 -5.83
CA GLN A 102 -1.89 19.25 -5.26
C GLN A 102 -3.00 18.37 -5.84
N ILE A 103 -3.04 18.19 -7.17
CA ILE A 103 -4.03 17.33 -7.84
C ILE A 103 -3.92 15.88 -7.35
N ASN A 104 -2.71 15.33 -7.31
CA ASN A 104 -2.48 13.95 -6.91
C ASN A 104 -2.76 13.74 -5.42
N LYS A 105 -2.42 14.72 -4.57
CA LYS A 105 -2.75 14.69 -3.14
C LYS A 105 -4.27 14.66 -2.92
N GLU A 106 -5.03 15.48 -3.65
CA GLU A 106 -6.50 15.49 -3.55
C GLU A 106 -7.10 14.13 -3.93
N ARG A 107 -6.64 13.52 -5.04
CA ARG A 107 -7.07 12.18 -5.46
C ARG A 107 -6.80 11.12 -4.39
N MET A 108 -5.59 11.14 -3.84
CA MET A 108 -5.16 10.18 -2.83
C MET A 108 -5.91 10.35 -1.52
N VAL A 109 -6.09 11.58 -1.03
CA VAL A 109 -6.87 11.86 0.19
C VAL A 109 -8.32 11.42 0.01
N ARG A 110 -8.95 11.76 -1.12
CA ARG A 110 -10.33 11.38 -1.42
C ARG A 110 -10.55 9.87 -1.35
N ILE A 111 -9.70 9.06 -1.98
CA ILE A 111 -9.84 7.61 -1.95
C ILE A 111 -9.48 7.02 -0.58
N SER A 112 -8.51 7.60 0.14
CA SER A 112 -8.13 7.14 1.48
C SER A 112 -9.22 7.42 2.51
N GLU A 113 -9.81 8.61 2.51
CA GLU A 113 -10.93 8.95 3.40
C GLU A 113 -12.16 8.11 3.09
N TYR A 114 -12.45 7.88 1.81
CA TYR A 114 -13.51 6.95 1.42
C TYR A 114 -13.23 5.53 1.93
N SER A 115 -11.98 5.08 1.82
CA SER A 115 -11.58 3.77 2.34
C SER A 115 -11.70 3.70 3.86
N ARG A 116 -11.39 4.76 4.61
CA ARG A 116 -11.60 4.84 6.05
C ARG A 116 -13.07 4.61 6.43
N GLU A 117 -13.98 5.24 5.69
CA GLU A 117 -15.42 5.02 5.91
C GLU A 117 -15.84 3.59 5.56
N MET A 118 -15.28 3.01 4.47
CA MET A 118 -15.55 1.63 4.11
C MET A 118 -15.03 0.64 5.15
N PHE A 119 -13.84 0.88 5.73
CA PHE A 119 -13.33 0.09 6.85
C PHE A 119 -14.27 0.15 8.06
N ARG A 120 -14.74 1.35 8.41
CA ARG A 120 -15.69 1.53 9.52
C ARG A 120 -17.01 0.75 9.30
N ARG A 121 -17.55 0.82 8.08
CA ARG A 121 -18.78 0.08 7.71
C ARG A 121 -18.54 -1.43 7.73
N PHE A 122 -17.40 -1.87 7.19
CA PHE A 122 -17.01 -3.28 7.13
C PHE A 122 -16.80 -3.87 8.53
N GLU A 123 -16.08 -3.18 9.41
CA GLU A 123 -15.90 -3.62 10.80
C GLU A 123 -17.23 -3.70 11.55
N ALA A 124 -18.12 -2.75 11.37
CA ALA A 124 -19.46 -2.76 11.98
C ALA A 124 -20.32 -3.93 11.46
N GLN A 125 -20.17 -4.30 10.19
CA GLN A 125 -20.90 -5.39 9.55
C GLN A 125 -20.40 -6.77 9.96
N THR A 126 -19.07 -6.95 10.07
CA THR A 126 -18.44 -8.28 10.17
C THR A 126 -17.86 -8.59 11.55
N GLY A 127 -17.52 -7.58 12.34
CA GLY A 127 -16.77 -7.76 13.59
C GLY A 127 -15.39 -8.40 13.41
N MET A 128 -14.83 -8.39 12.18
CA MET A 128 -13.60 -9.08 11.85
C MET A 128 -12.43 -8.54 12.66
N ASN A 129 -11.69 -9.45 13.30
CA ASN A 129 -10.42 -9.14 13.94
C ASN A 129 -9.25 -9.37 12.96
N PHE A 130 -8.39 -8.36 12.83
CA PHE A 130 -7.15 -8.40 12.05
C PHE A 130 -5.97 -7.78 12.83
N GLU A 131 -5.98 -7.94 14.15
CA GLU A 131 -5.02 -7.34 15.09
C GLU A 131 -4.99 -5.81 15.00
N GLY A 132 -6.16 -5.21 14.70
CA GLY A 132 -6.31 -3.77 14.47
C GLY A 132 -6.21 -2.94 15.73
N ARG A 133 -5.52 -1.79 15.65
CA ARG A 133 -5.40 -0.81 16.74
C ARG A 133 -5.71 0.59 16.23
N LYS A 134 -6.57 1.30 16.95
CA LYS A 134 -7.01 2.69 16.62
C LYS A 134 -6.37 3.69 17.59
N LYS A 135 -5.02 3.70 17.62
CA LYS A 135 -4.24 4.54 18.53
C LYS A 135 -3.40 5.60 17.80
N GLY A 136 -3.64 5.77 16.52
CA GLY A 136 -2.92 6.71 15.67
C GLY A 136 -1.53 6.22 15.25
N THR A 137 -0.86 7.07 14.47
CA THR A 137 0.55 6.94 14.11
C THR A 137 1.34 8.07 14.79
N LEU A 138 2.43 7.74 15.45
CA LEU A 138 3.40 8.69 15.95
C LEU A 138 4.59 8.77 14.98
N GLN A 139 4.70 9.87 14.25
CA GLN A 139 5.88 10.20 13.47
C GLN A 139 6.91 10.86 14.37
N ILE A 140 8.13 10.33 14.44
CA ILE A 140 9.22 10.91 15.22
C ILE A 140 10.29 11.52 14.30
N PHE A 141 10.88 12.60 14.79
CA PHE A 141 11.98 13.33 14.17
C PHE A 141 13.21 13.20 15.05
N ARG A 142 14.35 12.83 14.47
CA ARG A 142 15.60 12.69 15.21
C ARG A 142 16.44 13.97 15.24
N GLN A 143 16.11 14.93 14.40
CA GLN A 143 16.89 16.17 14.23
C GLN A 143 15.96 17.39 14.15
N THR A 144 16.37 18.52 14.74
CA THR A 144 15.60 19.78 14.73
C THR A 144 15.21 20.23 13.32
N LYS A 145 16.12 20.08 12.33
CA LYS A 145 15.81 20.42 10.93
C LYS A 145 14.67 19.57 10.31
N GLU A 146 14.43 18.38 10.84
CA GLU A 146 13.32 17.52 10.40
C GLU A 146 12.00 18.01 11.00
N VAL A 147 12.02 18.47 12.24
CA VAL A 147 10.88 19.15 12.90
C VAL A 147 10.49 20.40 12.11
N GLU A 148 11.48 21.23 11.75
CA GLU A 148 11.26 22.44 10.94
C GLU A 148 10.70 22.10 9.54
N ALA A 149 11.21 21.06 8.91
CA ALA A 149 10.72 20.61 7.61
C ALA A 149 9.28 20.06 7.66
N ALA A 150 8.84 19.52 8.79
CA ALA A 150 7.49 19.00 8.99
C ALA A 150 6.41 20.10 8.92
N GLU A 151 6.76 21.38 9.08
CA GLU A 151 5.81 22.49 8.93
C GLU A 151 5.13 22.51 7.55
N GLN A 152 5.85 22.08 6.50
CA GLN A 152 5.28 21.98 5.16
C GLN A 152 4.23 20.86 5.07
N ASP A 153 4.47 19.74 5.75
CA ASP A 153 3.53 18.61 5.79
C ASP A 153 2.31 18.97 6.67
N ILE A 154 2.54 19.67 7.78
CA ILE A 154 1.48 20.17 8.68
C ILE A 154 0.54 21.15 7.95
N ALA A 155 1.07 22.07 7.17
CA ALA A 155 0.25 22.99 6.37
C ALA A 155 -0.66 22.24 5.37
N VAL A 156 -0.21 21.07 4.90
CA VAL A 156 -1.04 20.19 4.06
C VAL A 156 -2.14 19.52 4.89
N LEU A 157 -1.81 19.00 6.09
CA LEU A 157 -2.80 18.41 6.99
C LEU A 157 -3.91 19.41 7.35
N GLU A 158 -3.54 20.65 7.70
CA GLU A 158 -4.47 21.74 7.99
C GLU A 158 -5.41 22.04 6.82
N ARG A 159 -4.86 22.15 5.60
CA ARG A 159 -5.64 22.41 4.39
C ARG A 159 -6.71 21.34 4.14
N TYR A 160 -6.42 20.09 4.46
CA TYR A 160 -7.34 18.97 4.26
C TYR A 160 -8.12 18.58 5.52
N GLY A 161 -8.02 19.34 6.60
CA GLY A 161 -8.74 19.09 7.84
C GLY A 161 -8.35 17.79 8.54
N VAL A 162 -7.12 17.29 8.30
CA VAL A 162 -6.62 16.08 8.93
C VAL A 162 -6.19 16.40 10.37
N PRO A 163 -6.73 15.73 11.39
CA PRO A 163 -6.36 15.99 12.78
C PRO A 163 -4.92 15.57 13.04
N TYR A 164 -4.17 16.41 13.73
CA TYR A 164 -2.80 16.13 14.14
C TYR A 164 -2.47 16.81 15.48
N ARG A 165 -1.41 16.33 16.15
CA ARG A 165 -0.84 16.96 17.35
C ARG A 165 0.68 17.01 17.21
N ARG A 166 1.25 18.22 17.33
CA ARG A 166 2.71 18.43 17.45
C ARG A 166 3.14 18.04 18.86
N LEU A 167 4.28 17.40 18.99
CA LEU A 167 4.78 16.88 20.25
C LEU A 167 6.23 17.29 20.47
N LYS A 168 6.54 17.71 21.69
CA LYS A 168 7.91 17.79 22.18
C LYS A 168 8.46 16.37 22.41
N PRO A 169 9.78 16.20 22.51
CA PRO A 169 10.37 14.88 22.74
C PRO A 169 9.75 14.11 23.93
N GLU A 170 9.52 14.83 25.05
CA GLU A 170 8.97 14.27 26.28
C GLU A 170 7.50 13.82 26.13
N GLU A 171 6.74 14.55 25.32
CA GLU A 171 5.32 14.27 25.07
C GLU A 171 5.11 13.03 24.19
N CYS A 172 6.13 12.60 23.44
CA CYS A 172 6.04 11.38 22.61
C CYS A 172 5.74 10.13 23.45
N ALA A 173 6.22 10.09 24.69
CA ALA A 173 5.98 8.99 25.62
C ALA A 173 4.52 8.90 26.12
N GLU A 174 3.71 9.94 25.96
CA GLU A 174 2.26 9.88 26.25
C GLU A 174 1.55 8.91 25.32
N PHE A 175 2.00 8.80 24.06
CA PHE A 175 1.44 7.95 23.01
C PHE A 175 2.17 6.60 22.90
N GLU A 176 3.49 6.61 23.10
CA GLU A 176 4.36 5.44 23.01
C GLU A 176 5.28 5.38 24.23
N PRO A 177 4.80 4.79 25.35
CA PRO A 177 5.49 4.84 26.65
C PRO A 177 6.93 4.31 26.64
N ALA A 178 7.22 3.31 25.80
CA ALA A 178 8.57 2.76 25.68
C ALA A 178 9.61 3.80 25.18
N LEU A 179 9.19 4.84 24.47
CA LEU A 179 10.06 5.92 23.99
C LEU A 179 10.60 6.81 25.12
N ALA A 180 10.02 6.78 26.33
CA ALA A 180 10.56 7.48 27.50
C ALA A 180 12.03 7.13 27.77
N ARG A 181 12.45 5.92 27.44
CA ARG A 181 13.83 5.41 27.62
C ARG A 181 14.84 5.96 26.61
N VAL A 182 14.34 6.52 25.51
CA VAL A 182 15.16 6.98 24.37
C VAL A 182 14.84 8.42 23.96
N THR A 183 14.19 9.20 24.83
CA THR A 183 13.78 10.59 24.58
C THR A 183 14.93 11.45 24.06
N ALA A 184 16.15 11.25 24.56
CA ALA A 184 17.35 11.99 24.11
C ALA A 184 17.70 11.80 22.62
N LYS A 185 17.12 10.76 21.96
CA LYS A 185 17.30 10.48 20.53
C LYS A 185 16.22 11.11 19.65
N ILE A 186 15.25 11.80 20.26
CA ILE A 186 14.06 12.38 19.60
C ILE A 186 14.15 13.89 19.70
N ALA A 187 13.99 14.59 18.60
CA ALA A 187 13.93 16.06 18.55
C ALA A 187 12.49 16.61 18.58
N GLY A 188 11.50 15.76 18.28
CA GLY A 188 10.07 16.09 18.31
C GLY A 188 9.23 15.00 17.66
N GLY A 189 7.92 15.16 17.69
CA GLY A 189 6.97 14.23 17.09
C GLY A 189 5.75 14.89 16.46
N LEU A 190 5.08 14.13 15.60
CA LEU A 190 3.78 14.48 15.03
C LEU A 190 2.86 13.26 15.19
N HIS A 191 1.81 13.41 15.98
CA HIS A 191 0.82 12.37 16.18
C HIS A 191 -0.37 12.56 15.24
N LEU A 192 -0.76 11.52 14.54
CA LEU A 192 -1.90 11.44 13.61
C LEU A 192 -2.98 10.53 14.20
N PRO A 193 -3.93 11.06 14.99
CA PRO A 193 -4.86 10.25 15.79
C PRO A 193 -5.89 9.47 14.96
N ALA A 194 -6.14 9.89 13.71
CA ALA A 194 -7.10 9.22 12.82
C ALA A 194 -6.53 7.97 12.13
N ASP A 195 -5.22 7.76 12.21
CA ASP A 195 -4.57 6.58 11.67
C ASP A 195 -4.84 5.35 12.53
N ALA A 196 -4.71 4.19 11.93
CA ALA A 196 -4.85 2.90 12.58
C ALA A 196 -3.77 1.91 12.13
N THR A 197 -3.76 0.75 12.73
CA THR A 197 -2.90 -0.37 12.32
C THR A 197 -3.73 -1.63 12.11
N GLY A 198 -3.18 -2.61 11.42
CA GLY A 198 -3.74 -3.94 11.30
C GLY A 198 -2.89 -4.84 10.41
N ASP A 199 -2.93 -6.12 10.65
CA ASP A 199 -2.23 -7.10 9.82
C ASP A 199 -3.00 -7.31 8.51
N CYS A 200 -2.45 -6.78 7.42
CA CYS A 200 -3.03 -6.87 6.08
C CYS A 200 -3.15 -8.32 5.59
N HIS A 201 -2.21 -9.19 5.93
CA HIS A 201 -2.25 -10.61 5.57
C HIS A 201 -3.40 -11.30 6.29
N LEU A 202 -3.46 -11.18 7.61
CA LEU A 202 -4.55 -11.75 8.42
C LEU A 202 -5.92 -11.22 8.01
N PHE A 203 -6.02 -9.91 7.71
CA PHE A 203 -7.24 -9.32 7.16
C PHE A 203 -7.66 -10.00 5.86
N THR A 204 -6.71 -10.17 4.93
CA THR A 204 -7.01 -10.75 3.61
C THR A 204 -7.39 -12.23 3.72
N GLU A 205 -6.74 -12.99 4.61
CA GLU A 205 -7.11 -14.39 4.90
C GLU A 205 -8.52 -14.50 5.50
N ASN A 206 -8.86 -13.64 6.45
CA ASN A 206 -10.18 -13.66 7.06
C ASN A 206 -11.26 -13.19 6.06
N LEU A 207 -10.96 -12.17 5.25
CA LEU A 207 -11.86 -11.70 4.20
C LEU A 207 -12.07 -12.78 3.11
N TYR A 208 -11.04 -13.54 2.77
CA TYR A 208 -11.14 -14.69 1.88
C TYR A 208 -12.17 -15.72 2.38
N LYS A 209 -12.14 -16.06 3.67
CA LYS A 209 -13.13 -16.98 4.27
C LYS A 209 -14.55 -16.43 4.15
N LEU A 210 -14.75 -15.14 4.46
CA LEU A 210 -16.05 -14.48 4.29
C LEU A 210 -16.50 -14.44 2.82
N CYS A 211 -15.58 -14.27 1.88
CA CYS A 211 -15.88 -14.35 0.45
C CYS A 211 -16.35 -15.76 0.05
N GLN A 212 -15.70 -16.82 0.57
CA GLN A 212 -16.12 -18.21 0.32
C GLN A 212 -17.52 -18.49 0.88
N GLU A 213 -17.85 -17.99 2.07
CA GLU A 213 -19.20 -18.08 2.65
C GLU A 213 -20.26 -17.40 1.77
N LYS A 214 -19.88 -16.38 0.98
CA LYS A 214 -20.73 -15.71 -0.01
C LYS A 214 -20.74 -16.42 -1.40
N GLY A 215 -20.07 -17.55 -1.53
CA GLY A 215 -20.03 -18.33 -2.77
C GLY A 215 -18.97 -17.86 -3.78
N VAL A 216 -18.02 -16.97 -3.39
CA VAL A 216 -16.89 -16.60 -4.25
C VAL A 216 -15.98 -17.81 -4.45
N GLN A 217 -15.64 -18.11 -5.69
CA GLN A 217 -14.72 -19.19 -6.05
C GLN A 217 -13.29 -18.67 -6.16
N PHE A 218 -12.33 -19.43 -5.62
CA PHE A 218 -10.90 -19.11 -5.70
C PHE A 218 -10.14 -20.24 -6.36
N HIS A 219 -9.35 -19.90 -7.36
CA HIS A 219 -8.46 -20.83 -8.06
C HIS A 219 -7.02 -20.33 -7.94
N PHE A 220 -6.23 -21.04 -7.16
CA PHE A 220 -4.82 -20.76 -6.94
C PHE A 220 -3.94 -21.55 -7.92
N ASN A 221 -2.64 -21.22 -7.98
CA ASN A 221 -1.68 -21.80 -8.91
C ASN A 221 -2.12 -21.62 -10.39
N GLN A 222 -2.72 -20.45 -10.68
CA GLN A 222 -3.23 -20.09 -12.00
C GLN A 222 -2.37 -18.98 -12.61
N THR A 223 -1.28 -19.32 -13.26
CA THR A 223 -0.47 -18.37 -14.02
C THR A 223 -1.17 -17.99 -15.31
N ILE A 224 -1.47 -16.71 -15.49
CA ILE A 224 -2.13 -16.21 -16.71
C ILE A 224 -1.13 -16.27 -17.87
N SER A 225 -1.47 -17.04 -18.89
CA SER A 225 -0.68 -17.19 -20.11
C SER A 225 -1.17 -16.28 -21.24
N ARG A 226 -2.50 -16.12 -21.36
CA ARG A 226 -3.12 -15.37 -22.45
C ARG A 226 -4.43 -14.72 -22.01
N ILE A 227 -4.72 -13.54 -22.59
CA ILE A 227 -6.06 -12.93 -22.53
C ILE A 227 -6.65 -12.94 -23.94
N ASP A 228 -7.69 -13.77 -24.13
CA ASP A 228 -8.40 -13.88 -25.38
C ASP A 228 -9.46 -12.78 -25.51
N HIS A 229 -9.45 -12.07 -26.62
CA HIS A 229 -10.37 -10.96 -26.87
C HIS A 229 -10.85 -10.88 -28.31
N ASN A 230 -12.00 -10.28 -28.53
CA ASN A 230 -12.53 -9.97 -29.85
C ASN A 230 -12.81 -8.47 -29.91
N GLY A 231 -12.01 -7.74 -30.69
CA GLY A 231 -12.07 -6.29 -30.70
C GLY A 231 -11.81 -5.71 -29.32
N LEU A 232 -12.77 -4.97 -28.79
CA LEU A 232 -12.68 -4.31 -27.47
C LEU A 232 -13.34 -5.12 -26.32
N ARG A 233 -13.59 -6.41 -26.51
CA ARG A 233 -14.22 -7.23 -25.48
C ARG A 233 -13.37 -8.47 -25.14
N ILE A 234 -13.03 -8.62 -23.87
CA ILE A 234 -12.38 -9.82 -23.34
C ILE A 234 -13.38 -10.98 -23.40
N LYS A 235 -12.94 -12.11 -23.93
CA LYS A 235 -13.71 -13.36 -24.06
C LYS A 235 -13.37 -14.31 -22.92
N ALA A 236 -12.07 -14.47 -22.68
CA ALA A 236 -11.58 -15.38 -21.65
C ALA A 236 -10.18 -14.98 -21.18
N VAL A 237 -9.83 -15.48 -20.01
CA VAL A 237 -8.45 -15.48 -19.50
C VAL A 237 -7.98 -16.93 -19.46
N GLU A 238 -6.88 -17.21 -20.14
CA GLU A 238 -6.26 -18.52 -20.21
C GLU A 238 -5.11 -18.62 -19.22
N THR A 239 -5.03 -19.72 -18.51
CA THR A 239 -3.94 -20.07 -17.61
C THR A 239 -3.27 -21.36 -18.09
N GLU A 240 -2.21 -21.79 -17.41
CA GLU A 240 -1.56 -23.06 -17.71
C GLU A 240 -2.48 -24.29 -17.51
N THR A 241 -3.52 -24.14 -16.67
CA THR A 241 -4.38 -25.26 -16.26
C THR A 241 -5.86 -25.10 -16.61
N GLY A 242 -6.27 -23.94 -17.15
CA GLY A 242 -7.67 -23.69 -17.45
C GLY A 242 -7.97 -22.44 -18.26
N ARG A 243 -9.23 -22.32 -18.67
CA ARG A 243 -9.79 -21.18 -19.38
C ARG A 243 -10.97 -20.64 -18.57
N PHE A 244 -10.95 -19.34 -18.27
CA PHE A 244 -11.95 -18.65 -17.47
C PHE A 244 -12.69 -17.63 -18.33
N GLU A 245 -13.99 -17.83 -18.49
CA GLU A 245 -14.88 -16.92 -19.21
C GLU A 245 -15.70 -16.09 -18.22
N ALA A 246 -15.85 -14.80 -18.48
CA ALA A 246 -16.62 -13.89 -17.63
C ALA A 246 -17.26 -12.74 -18.41
N ASP A 247 -18.34 -12.18 -17.87
CA ASP A 247 -18.99 -10.98 -18.39
C ASP A 247 -18.12 -9.73 -18.17
N ALA A 248 -17.40 -9.69 -17.04
CA ALA A 248 -16.46 -8.63 -16.67
C ALA A 248 -15.19 -9.19 -16.04
N VAL A 249 -14.08 -8.50 -16.24
CA VAL A 249 -12.76 -8.84 -15.70
C VAL A 249 -12.21 -7.66 -14.91
N VAL A 250 -11.76 -7.90 -13.68
CA VAL A 250 -11.11 -6.91 -12.81
C VAL A 250 -9.64 -7.27 -12.64
N CYS A 251 -8.74 -6.41 -13.08
CA CYS A 251 -7.30 -6.59 -12.90
C CYS A 251 -6.86 -5.97 -11.57
N ALA A 252 -6.45 -6.81 -10.61
CA ALA A 252 -5.92 -6.46 -9.29
C ALA A 252 -4.53 -7.08 -9.04
N LEU A 253 -3.72 -7.25 -10.10
CA LEU A 253 -2.43 -7.96 -10.09
C LEU A 253 -1.25 -7.12 -9.57
N GLY A 254 -1.49 -5.97 -8.95
CA GLY A 254 -0.42 -5.13 -8.39
C GLY A 254 0.66 -4.81 -9.43
N CYS A 255 1.92 -5.11 -9.11
CA CYS A 255 3.06 -4.88 -10.01
C CYS A 255 2.97 -5.66 -11.33
N PHE A 256 2.30 -6.80 -11.33
CA PHE A 256 2.19 -7.68 -12.50
C PHE A 256 1.07 -7.27 -13.47
N SER A 257 0.23 -6.29 -13.08
CA SER A 257 -0.83 -5.75 -13.95
C SER A 257 -0.27 -5.27 -15.28
N ARG A 258 0.87 -4.57 -15.28
CA ARG A 258 1.53 -4.10 -16.50
C ARG A 258 1.93 -5.25 -17.42
N THR A 259 2.62 -6.24 -16.87
CA THR A 259 3.16 -7.38 -17.66
C THR A 259 2.02 -8.19 -18.29
N VAL A 260 0.96 -8.46 -17.52
CA VAL A 260 -0.18 -9.25 -17.98
C VAL A 260 -1.00 -8.47 -19.01
N LEU A 261 -1.26 -7.18 -18.80
CA LEU A 261 -2.09 -6.38 -19.70
C LEU A 261 -1.33 -5.81 -20.91
N ALA A 262 0.00 -5.94 -20.96
CA ALA A 262 0.81 -5.57 -22.13
C ALA A 262 0.38 -6.33 -23.41
N GLN A 263 -0.08 -7.59 -23.28
CA GLN A 263 -0.61 -8.36 -24.40
C GLN A 263 -1.90 -7.82 -25.01
N LEU A 264 -2.52 -6.83 -24.35
CA LEU A 264 -3.68 -6.08 -24.82
C LEU A 264 -3.30 -4.67 -25.30
N ASP A 265 -2.02 -4.37 -25.50
CA ASP A 265 -1.50 -3.04 -25.78
C ASP A 265 -1.97 -1.97 -24.77
N LEU A 266 -2.14 -2.36 -23.50
CA LEU A 266 -2.40 -1.45 -22.40
C LEU A 266 -1.08 -1.16 -21.66
N ASN A 267 -0.51 0.02 -21.90
CA ASN A 267 0.68 0.47 -21.21
C ASN A 267 0.30 1.05 -19.83
N LEU A 268 0.46 0.25 -18.78
CA LEU A 268 0.25 0.70 -17.40
C LEU A 268 1.57 1.18 -16.81
N LEU A 269 1.63 2.45 -16.43
CA LEU A 269 2.81 3.02 -15.76
C LEU A 269 2.86 2.62 -14.28
N ILE A 270 3.07 1.32 -14.00
CA ILE A 270 3.17 0.76 -12.64
C ILE A 270 4.56 0.14 -12.46
N TYR A 271 5.45 0.83 -11.74
CA TYR A 271 6.79 0.35 -11.46
C TYR A 271 6.87 -0.40 -10.13
N PRO A 272 7.58 -1.56 -10.06
CA PRO A 272 7.76 -2.31 -8.83
C PRO A 272 8.82 -1.64 -7.95
N VAL A 273 8.37 -0.98 -6.88
CA VAL A 273 9.27 -0.37 -5.88
C VAL A 273 9.43 -1.34 -4.72
N LYS A 274 10.62 -1.93 -4.60
CA LYS A 274 10.92 -2.90 -3.56
C LYS A 274 10.99 -2.23 -2.19
N GLY A 275 10.34 -2.85 -1.21
CA GLY A 275 10.43 -2.51 0.20
C GLY A 275 10.81 -3.73 1.02
N TYR A 276 11.20 -3.49 2.27
CA TYR A 276 11.67 -4.53 3.17
C TYR A 276 10.91 -4.49 4.49
N SER A 277 10.78 -5.65 5.13
CA SER A 277 10.28 -5.72 6.50
C SER A 277 10.96 -6.81 7.34
N LEU A 278 11.00 -6.56 8.67
CA LEU A 278 11.29 -7.55 9.68
C LEU A 278 10.02 -7.80 10.48
N THR A 279 9.77 -9.05 10.83
CA THR A 279 8.72 -9.42 11.78
C THR A 279 9.38 -10.18 12.94
N LEU A 280 9.26 -9.67 14.15
CA LEU A 280 9.87 -10.27 15.33
C LEU A 280 8.84 -10.45 16.44
N PRO A 281 8.97 -11.51 17.28
CA PRO A 281 8.08 -11.70 18.41
C PRO A 281 8.31 -10.64 19.47
N VAL A 282 7.24 -10.24 20.16
CA VAL A 282 7.31 -9.39 21.34
C VAL A 282 7.80 -10.23 22.52
N THR A 283 8.84 -9.76 23.20
CA THR A 283 9.38 -10.39 24.42
C THR A 283 9.04 -9.61 25.69
N ASN A 284 8.91 -8.28 25.54
CA ASN A 284 8.50 -7.39 26.62
C ASN A 284 7.47 -6.38 26.09
N SER A 285 6.23 -6.49 26.55
CA SER A 285 5.14 -5.60 26.13
C SER A 285 5.39 -4.14 26.48
N ASP A 286 6.00 -3.85 27.63
CA ASP A 286 6.26 -2.50 28.12
C ASP A 286 7.46 -1.85 27.41
N GLY A 287 8.30 -2.66 26.78
CA GLY A 287 9.42 -2.23 25.95
C GLY A 287 9.08 -2.15 24.44
N ALA A 288 7.89 -2.59 24.05
CA ALA A 288 7.43 -2.64 22.67
C ALA A 288 6.57 -1.42 22.30
N PRO A 289 6.38 -1.09 20.99
CA PRO A 289 5.43 -0.05 20.59
C PRO A 289 4.01 -0.41 21.00
N VAL A 290 3.16 0.60 21.14
CA VAL A 290 1.73 0.45 21.44
C VAL A 290 0.90 0.46 20.15
N SER A 291 1.33 1.23 19.16
CA SER A 291 0.68 1.35 17.84
C SER A 291 1.73 1.34 16.72
N THR A 292 1.83 2.43 15.98
CA THR A 292 2.86 2.61 14.95
C THR A 292 3.72 3.83 15.27
N VAL A 293 5.03 3.64 15.27
CA VAL A 293 6.03 4.70 15.27
C VAL A 293 6.70 4.76 13.90
N LEU A 294 6.62 5.91 13.23
CA LEU A 294 7.31 6.17 11.96
C LEU A 294 8.55 7.02 12.22
N ASP A 295 9.72 6.43 12.03
CA ASP A 295 11.00 7.14 12.07
C ASP A 295 11.23 7.87 10.76
N GLU A 296 11.11 9.20 10.78
CA GLU A 296 11.20 10.04 9.59
C GLU A 296 12.61 10.08 9.00
N SER A 297 13.65 9.98 9.85
CA SER A 297 15.06 10.02 9.43
C SER A 297 15.45 8.81 8.57
N TYR A 298 14.90 7.64 8.88
CA TYR A 298 15.16 6.37 8.19
C TYR A 298 14.04 5.95 7.26
N LYS A 299 12.85 6.61 7.34
CA LYS A 299 11.63 6.20 6.63
C LYS A 299 11.26 4.75 6.92
N VAL A 300 11.27 4.42 8.21
CA VAL A 300 10.97 3.09 8.75
C VAL A 300 9.81 3.19 9.73
N ALA A 301 8.78 2.40 9.51
CA ALA A 301 7.66 2.24 10.43
C ALA A 301 7.87 1.03 11.33
N ILE A 302 7.59 1.17 12.62
CA ILE A 302 7.61 0.11 13.62
C ILE A 302 6.20 -0.02 14.15
N THR A 303 5.53 -1.12 13.80
CA THR A 303 4.11 -1.35 14.08
C THR A 303 3.94 -2.52 15.03
N ARG A 304 3.10 -2.36 16.07
CA ARG A 304 2.68 -3.43 16.94
C ARG A 304 1.44 -4.14 16.41
N PHE A 305 1.54 -5.44 16.23
CA PHE A 305 0.41 -6.37 16.23
C PHE A 305 0.25 -6.97 17.65
N ASP A 306 -0.53 -8.01 17.85
CA ASP A 306 -0.77 -8.50 19.21
C ASP A 306 0.54 -8.96 19.90
N ASN A 307 1.17 -9.99 19.37
CA ASN A 307 2.41 -10.56 19.92
C ASN A 307 3.63 -10.37 19.01
N ARG A 308 3.54 -9.52 18.00
CA ARG A 308 4.57 -9.28 16.98
C ARG A 308 4.82 -7.80 16.78
N ILE A 309 6.07 -7.47 16.46
CA ILE A 309 6.47 -6.16 15.96
C ILE A 309 6.80 -6.31 14.48
N ARG A 310 6.22 -5.49 13.63
CA ARG A 310 6.55 -5.36 12.23
C ARG A 310 7.37 -4.09 12.01
N VAL A 311 8.56 -4.24 11.44
CA VAL A 311 9.44 -3.12 11.07
C VAL A 311 9.49 -3.07 9.56
N GLY A 312 8.92 -2.04 8.95
CA GLY A 312 8.83 -1.95 7.49
C GLY A 312 9.29 -0.60 6.98
N GLY A 313 9.99 -0.59 5.85
CA GLY A 313 10.44 0.68 5.31
C GLY A 313 11.34 0.54 4.09
N MET A 314 12.06 1.64 3.85
CA MET A 314 12.99 1.80 2.73
C MET A 314 12.34 1.57 1.35
N ALA A 315 13.04 1.97 0.32
CA ALA A 315 12.62 1.78 -1.06
C ALA A 315 13.82 1.46 -1.93
N GLU A 316 13.62 0.61 -2.93
CA GLU A 316 14.63 0.32 -3.93
C GLU A 316 13.99 0.21 -5.31
N LEU A 317 14.52 0.96 -6.26
CA LEU A 317 14.16 0.91 -7.66
C LEU A 317 15.14 -0.04 -8.36
N SER A 318 14.75 -1.31 -8.52
CA SER A 318 15.60 -2.39 -9.06
C SER A 318 14.83 -3.41 -9.90
N GLY A 319 13.69 -2.98 -10.48
CA GLY A 319 12.78 -3.87 -11.23
C GLY A 319 12.15 -4.93 -10.33
N TYR A 320 11.93 -6.11 -10.89
CA TYR A 320 11.24 -7.22 -10.21
C TYR A 320 12.13 -8.08 -9.31
N GLU A 321 13.38 -7.68 -9.07
CA GLU A 321 14.29 -8.44 -8.23
C GLU A 321 13.87 -8.37 -6.75
N ILE A 322 13.70 -9.52 -6.09
CA ILE A 322 13.27 -9.64 -4.68
C ILE A 322 14.36 -10.15 -3.73
N LYS A 323 15.65 -10.04 -4.11
CA LYS A 323 16.76 -10.39 -3.22
C LYS A 323 16.69 -9.67 -1.88
N LEU A 324 17.19 -10.33 -0.84
CA LEU A 324 17.21 -9.87 0.55
C LEU A 324 18.65 -9.52 0.99
N PRO A 325 19.17 -8.31 0.66
CA PRO A 325 20.52 -7.92 1.06
C PRO A 325 20.62 -7.73 2.58
N GLU A 326 21.63 -8.32 3.23
CA GLU A 326 21.82 -8.24 4.70
C GLU A 326 21.91 -6.79 5.19
N LYS A 327 22.54 -5.90 4.45
CA LYS A 327 22.63 -4.47 4.80
C LYS A 327 21.24 -3.81 4.97
N ARG A 328 20.19 -4.31 4.31
CA ARG A 328 18.81 -3.83 4.49
C ARG A 328 18.20 -4.37 5.76
N ARG A 329 18.48 -5.63 6.10
CA ARG A 329 18.10 -6.24 7.37
C ARG A 329 18.75 -5.48 8.54
N GLU A 330 20.04 -5.21 8.46
CA GLU A 330 20.79 -4.44 9.45
C GLU A 330 20.17 -3.05 9.69
N THR A 331 19.74 -2.35 8.65
CA THR A 331 19.09 -1.03 8.80
C THR A 331 17.77 -1.12 9.57
N LEU A 332 16.91 -2.10 9.27
CA LEU A 332 15.66 -2.29 10.00
C LEU A 332 15.91 -2.71 11.46
N ALA A 333 16.87 -3.61 11.67
CA ALA A 333 17.29 -4.05 13.00
C ALA A 333 17.86 -2.89 13.84
N LEU A 334 18.69 -2.05 13.22
CA LEU A 334 19.23 -0.84 13.85
C LEU A 334 18.10 0.04 14.38
N VAL A 335 17.11 0.36 13.54
CA VAL A 335 16.05 1.32 13.90
C VAL A 335 15.16 0.78 15.02
N VAL A 336 14.74 -0.49 14.95
CA VAL A 336 13.91 -1.06 16.00
C VAL A 336 14.67 -1.23 17.31
N ASN A 337 15.93 -1.69 17.27
CA ASN A 337 16.75 -1.83 18.47
C ASN A 337 17.10 -0.49 19.11
N ASP A 338 17.22 0.56 18.31
CA ASP A 338 17.54 1.90 18.79
C ASP A 338 16.36 2.59 19.51
N LEU A 339 15.13 2.30 19.10
CA LEU A 339 13.91 2.87 19.67
C LEU A 339 13.23 1.95 20.69
N PHE A 340 13.28 0.64 20.48
CA PHE A 340 12.61 -0.38 21.29
C PHE A 340 13.55 -1.54 21.65
N PRO A 341 14.69 -1.27 22.35
CA PRO A 341 15.75 -2.27 22.56
C PRO A 341 15.31 -3.49 23.36
N GLU A 342 14.24 -3.37 24.13
CA GLU A 342 13.73 -4.46 24.99
C GLU A 342 12.40 -5.05 24.46
N GLY A 343 11.87 -4.51 23.34
CA GLY A 343 10.51 -4.82 22.89
C GLY A 343 10.34 -6.17 22.24
N GLY A 344 11.38 -6.69 21.58
CA GLY A 344 11.27 -7.93 20.82
C GLY A 344 12.61 -8.63 20.57
N ASP A 345 12.53 -9.86 20.06
CA ASP A 345 13.71 -10.71 19.80
C ASP A 345 14.12 -10.66 18.33
N LEU A 346 15.18 -9.91 18.03
CA LEU A 346 15.76 -9.80 16.69
C LEU A 346 16.39 -11.10 16.18
N SER A 347 16.77 -12.05 17.07
CA SER A 347 17.34 -13.33 16.66
C SER A 347 16.33 -14.22 15.95
N GLN A 348 15.04 -14.04 16.27
CA GLN A 348 13.91 -14.74 15.66
C GLN A 348 13.22 -13.92 14.54
N ALA A 349 13.82 -12.81 14.14
CA ALA A 349 13.21 -11.92 13.17
C ALA A 349 13.16 -12.54 11.76
N LEU A 350 11.97 -12.54 11.16
CA LEU A 350 11.74 -12.93 9.78
C LEU A 350 12.00 -11.75 8.85
N PHE A 351 12.96 -11.88 7.94
CA PHE A 351 13.28 -10.85 6.96
C PHE A 351 12.55 -11.13 5.63
N TRP A 352 11.86 -10.11 5.10
CA TRP A 352 11.05 -10.23 3.90
C TRP A 352 11.16 -8.99 3.01
N SER A 353 10.86 -9.14 1.72
CA SER A 353 10.72 -8.03 0.78
C SER A 353 9.50 -8.22 -0.12
N GLY A 354 8.92 -7.09 -0.57
CA GLY A 354 7.83 -7.07 -1.52
C GLY A 354 7.88 -5.87 -2.44
N LEU A 355 7.12 -5.94 -3.51
CA LEU A 355 7.10 -4.95 -4.59
C LEU A 355 5.85 -4.08 -4.49
N ARG A 356 6.02 -2.79 -4.20
CA ARG A 356 4.94 -1.81 -4.19
C ARG A 356 4.58 -1.42 -5.62
N PRO A 357 3.32 -1.53 -6.06
CA PRO A 357 2.90 -1.17 -7.42
C PRO A 357 2.76 0.35 -7.56
N MET A 358 3.86 1.03 -7.85
CA MET A 358 3.91 2.50 -7.86
C MET A 358 3.56 3.08 -9.22
N THR A 359 2.52 3.91 -9.27
CA THR A 359 2.26 4.82 -10.39
C THR A 359 3.14 6.08 -10.28
N PRO A 360 3.46 6.78 -11.38
CA PRO A 360 4.33 7.96 -11.33
C PRO A 360 3.76 9.12 -10.52
N ASP A 361 2.44 9.22 -10.44
CA ASP A 361 1.68 10.23 -9.69
C ASP A 361 1.25 9.76 -8.29
N SER A 362 1.59 8.52 -7.93
CA SER A 362 1.21 7.83 -6.69
C SER A 362 -0.29 7.55 -6.52
N THR A 363 -1.12 7.96 -7.48
CA THR A 363 -2.57 7.72 -7.46
C THR A 363 -2.88 6.33 -8.02
N PRO A 364 -3.76 5.51 -7.40
CA PRO A 364 -4.11 4.20 -7.94
C PRO A 364 -4.84 4.31 -9.29
N LEU A 365 -4.82 3.22 -10.04
CA LEU A 365 -5.58 3.04 -11.27
C LEU A 365 -6.87 2.29 -10.94
N ILE A 366 -7.99 3.00 -10.96
CA ILE A 366 -9.32 2.46 -10.65
C ILE A 366 -10.27 2.85 -11.75
N GLY A 367 -11.00 1.88 -12.31
CA GLY A 367 -12.05 2.16 -13.28
C GLY A 367 -11.91 1.42 -14.60
N ARG A 368 -12.58 1.95 -15.63
CA ARG A 368 -12.67 1.33 -16.94
C ARG A 368 -11.38 1.46 -17.74
N THR A 369 -11.17 0.54 -18.66
CA THR A 369 -10.16 0.63 -19.72
C THR A 369 -10.84 0.96 -21.06
N ARG A 370 -10.07 0.90 -22.16
CA ARG A 370 -10.65 0.93 -23.52
C ARG A 370 -11.47 -0.32 -23.87
N PHE A 371 -11.28 -1.42 -23.13
CA PHE A 371 -12.09 -2.62 -23.27
C PHE A 371 -13.41 -2.46 -22.51
N GLU A 372 -14.50 -2.90 -23.11
CA GLU A 372 -15.86 -2.73 -22.59
C GLU A 372 -16.06 -3.39 -21.23
N ASN A 373 -15.36 -4.51 -21.00
CA ASN A 373 -15.54 -5.37 -19.84
C ASN A 373 -14.25 -5.64 -19.05
N LEU A 374 -13.20 -4.81 -19.22
CA LEU A 374 -11.97 -4.87 -18.42
C LEU A 374 -11.84 -3.63 -17.53
N PHE A 375 -11.73 -3.87 -16.24
CA PHE A 375 -11.62 -2.86 -15.20
C PHE A 375 -10.31 -3.00 -14.45
N LEU A 376 -9.81 -1.90 -13.88
CA LEU A 376 -8.58 -1.85 -13.10
C LEU A 376 -8.91 -1.55 -11.62
N ASN A 377 -8.21 -2.22 -10.72
CA ASN A 377 -8.07 -1.89 -9.31
C ASN A 377 -6.65 -2.20 -8.86
N THR A 378 -5.69 -1.34 -9.22
CA THR A 378 -4.27 -1.62 -9.11
C THR A 378 -3.45 -0.34 -8.96
N GLY A 379 -2.13 -0.46 -8.78
CA GLY A 379 -1.25 0.71 -8.77
C GLY A 379 -1.30 1.54 -7.49
N HIS A 380 -1.66 0.97 -6.35
CA HIS A 380 -1.88 1.67 -5.08
C HIS A 380 -0.60 2.12 -4.36
N GLY A 381 0.56 1.80 -4.88
CA GLY A 381 1.85 2.20 -4.32
C GLY A 381 2.06 1.71 -2.88
N THR A 382 2.40 2.63 -2.00
CA THR A 382 2.64 2.35 -0.57
C THR A 382 1.37 2.27 0.27
N LEU A 383 0.23 2.68 -0.27
CA LEU A 383 -1.03 2.85 0.47
C LEU A 383 -2.11 1.83 0.09
N GLY A 384 -1.72 0.72 -0.56
CA GLY A 384 -2.66 -0.30 -1.00
C GLY A 384 -3.50 -0.90 0.13
N TRP A 385 -2.93 -1.09 1.30
CA TRP A 385 -3.66 -1.51 2.49
C TRP A 385 -4.67 -0.44 2.93
N THR A 386 -4.22 0.81 3.09
CA THR A 386 -5.06 1.96 3.47
C THR A 386 -6.23 2.17 2.52
N MET A 387 -6.01 2.02 1.20
CA MET A 387 -7.00 2.31 0.17
C MET A 387 -7.86 1.08 -0.23
N SER A 388 -7.57 -0.12 0.29
CA SER A 388 -8.09 -1.40 -0.22
C SER A 388 -9.62 -1.45 -0.30
N LEU A 389 -10.33 -1.18 0.80
CA LEU A 389 -11.79 -1.29 0.82
C LEU A 389 -12.47 -0.18 0.02
N GLY A 390 -11.95 1.05 0.05
CA GLY A 390 -12.49 2.15 -0.73
C GLY A 390 -12.34 1.94 -2.24
N SER A 391 -11.16 1.51 -2.69
CA SER A 391 -10.92 1.21 -4.10
C SER A 391 -11.74 0.01 -4.59
N ALA A 392 -11.90 -1.00 -3.74
CA ALA A 392 -12.69 -2.18 -4.05
C ALA A 392 -14.18 -1.87 -4.17
N LYS A 393 -14.74 -1.09 -3.24
CA LYS A 393 -16.15 -0.65 -3.31
C LYS A 393 -16.40 0.19 -4.56
N LEU A 394 -15.49 1.14 -4.83
CA LEU A 394 -15.55 1.98 -6.02
C LEU A 394 -15.51 1.15 -7.31
N THR A 395 -14.61 0.16 -7.37
CA THR A 395 -14.52 -0.79 -8.49
C THR A 395 -15.81 -1.58 -8.67
N ALA A 396 -16.39 -2.09 -7.58
CA ALA A 396 -17.62 -2.86 -7.64
C ALA A 396 -18.80 -2.02 -8.13
N ASP A 397 -18.90 -0.76 -7.75
CA ASP A 397 -19.92 0.16 -8.24
C ASP A 397 -19.78 0.43 -9.73
N ILE A 398 -18.55 0.70 -10.20
CA ILE A 398 -18.25 0.93 -11.63
C ILE A 398 -18.57 -0.31 -12.48
N VAL A 399 -18.19 -1.51 -12.01
CA VAL A 399 -18.48 -2.80 -12.67
C VAL A 399 -19.99 -3.04 -12.74
N SER A 400 -20.71 -2.70 -11.68
CA SER A 400 -22.17 -2.86 -11.59
C SER A 400 -22.96 -1.79 -12.34
N GLY A 401 -22.29 -0.78 -12.90
CA GLY A 401 -22.95 0.35 -13.56
C GLY A 401 -23.72 1.25 -12.60
N LYS A 402 -23.34 1.26 -11.32
CA LYS A 402 -23.93 2.13 -10.29
C LYS A 402 -23.21 3.48 -10.23
N ASP A 403 -23.89 4.50 -9.74
CA ASP A 403 -23.28 5.77 -9.39
C ASP A 403 -22.29 5.57 -8.25
N THR A 404 -21.15 6.24 -8.34
CA THR A 404 -20.09 6.17 -7.33
C THR A 404 -20.29 7.23 -6.25
N GLU A 405 -20.07 6.86 -4.97
CA GLU A 405 -20.19 7.77 -3.83
C GLU A 405 -19.15 8.90 -3.83
N ILE A 406 -18.05 8.70 -4.57
CA ILE A 406 -16.98 9.70 -4.74
C ILE A 406 -16.63 9.86 -6.23
N ARG A 407 -16.02 10.97 -6.57
CA ARG A 407 -15.51 11.19 -7.93
C ARG A 407 -14.46 10.13 -8.30
N SER A 408 -14.59 9.50 -9.46
CA SER A 408 -13.75 8.37 -9.91
C SER A 408 -13.14 8.52 -11.29
N ASP A 409 -13.64 9.46 -12.12
CA ASP A 409 -13.20 9.68 -13.50
C ASP A 409 -11.69 9.94 -13.60
N ASP A 410 -11.15 10.73 -12.68
CA ASP A 410 -9.73 11.09 -12.59
C ASP A 410 -8.83 10.05 -11.91
N LEU A 411 -9.38 8.91 -11.49
CA LEU A 411 -8.63 7.73 -11.01
C LEU A 411 -8.39 6.70 -12.13
N SER A 412 -9.03 6.88 -13.29
CA SER A 412 -8.94 5.96 -14.43
C SER A 412 -7.60 6.07 -15.18
N LEU A 413 -7.33 5.09 -16.04
CA LEU A 413 -6.14 5.05 -16.90
C LEU A 413 -6.08 6.23 -17.87
N SER A 414 -7.22 6.83 -18.25
CA SER A 414 -7.31 7.94 -19.19
C SER A 414 -6.49 9.18 -18.78
N ARG A 415 -6.19 9.35 -17.48
CA ARG A 415 -5.36 10.45 -16.98
C ARG A 415 -3.91 10.46 -17.48
N TYR A 416 -3.44 9.33 -18.05
CA TYR A 416 -2.12 9.21 -18.70
C TYR A 416 -2.20 9.26 -20.22
N GLN A 417 -3.40 9.36 -20.78
CA GLN A 417 -3.62 9.37 -22.23
C GLN A 417 -3.92 10.76 -22.78
N ALA A 418 -3.90 11.79 -21.90
CA ALA A 418 -4.18 13.19 -22.24
C ALA A 418 -2.93 13.94 -22.65
#